data_9b61966b8af1fbddea4ff2a72a05e190
#
_entry.id   9b61966b8af1fbddea4ff2a72a05e190
#
_cell.length_a   1.000
_cell.length_b   1.000
_cell.length_c   1.000
_cell.angle_alpha   90.00
_cell.angle_beta   90.00
_cell.angle_gamma   90.00
#
_symmetry.space_group_name_H-M   'P 1'
#
loop_
_entity.id
_entity.type
_entity.pdbx_description
1 polymer ?
#
loop_
_entity_poly.entity_id
_entity_poly.type
_entity_poly.pdbx_seq_one_letter_code
_entity_poly.pdbx_strand_id
1 'polypeptide(L)'
;MPTQPILVASIADGTGKTAVTLALARLVQERDRRVGYMKPKGTRLQSSTGKTLDRDPMLARDLLGLDGEMHQLEPVVYSPTFVDSAIRGQEDPDELGDLVESQFRELATDTDLMLVEGGGDWTTGGIVDLTDVDVADRLDATVLLVAPYRTAEDLDNVLAAADAFGDRLAGVLFNDVSDAAFDELESDAVPFLERRGVPVVGVLPHDRDLAGVTVGDLTAELGADVLVGGDTDGHIERFLVGAMGGDAALRYFRRTKDAAVVTGGDRPEIVTAALEAPGVNAVILTGGHRPPAAVLGTAENRGVPVLLATGDTLSVVDRAESILESGRARDAGTVDRMRDLLYDHADVDAILSGDDAASDADE
;
A
#
# COMPACT_ATOMS: atom_id res chain seq x y z
N MET A 1 -2.39 12.15 30.27
CA MET A 1 -2.21 13.09 29.18
C MET A 1 -3.12 12.59 28.07
N PRO A 2 -3.81 13.43 27.29
CA PRO A 2 -4.48 12.93 26.10
C PRO A 2 -3.45 12.27 25.19
N THR A 3 -3.81 11.14 24.59
CA THR A 3 -2.96 10.39 23.67
C THR A 3 -2.76 11.25 22.44
N GLN A 4 -1.53 11.65 22.12
CA GLN A 4 -1.25 12.37 20.87
C GLN A 4 -1.32 11.36 19.73
N PRO A 5 -2.18 11.54 18.73
CA PRO A 5 -2.27 10.61 17.62
C PRO A 5 -1.15 10.83 16.60
N ILE A 6 -0.76 9.75 15.93
CA ILE A 6 0.12 9.80 14.77
C ILE A 6 -0.70 9.45 13.53
N LEU A 7 -0.77 10.37 12.59
CA LEU A 7 -1.35 10.15 11.27
C LEU A 7 -0.26 9.67 10.30
N VAL A 8 -0.46 8.50 9.73
CA VAL A 8 0.39 7.98 8.65
C VAL A 8 -0.24 8.36 7.32
N ALA A 9 0.30 9.42 6.71
CA ALA A 9 -0.11 9.93 5.40
C ALA A 9 0.82 9.44 4.28
N SER A 10 0.48 9.65 3.02
CA SER A 10 1.38 9.39 1.90
C SER A 10 1.16 10.30 0.70
N ILE A 11 2.20 10.43 -0.13
CA ILE A 11 2.15 11.24 -1.37
C ILE A 11 1.52 10.51 -2.56
N ALA A 12 1.28 9.20 -2.45
CA ALA A 12 0.68 8.39 -3.51
C ALA A 12 0.00 7.15 -2.93
N ASP A 13 -0.89 6.54 -3.71
CA ASP A 13 -1.45 5.23 -3.40
C ASP A 13 -0.39 4.13 -3.46
N GLY A 14 -0.63 3.03 -2.74
CA GLY A 14 0.23 1.86 -2.79
C GLY A 14 1.65 2.05 -2.22
N THR A 15 1.89 3.10 -1.42
CA THR A 15 3.21 3.38 -0.80
C THR A 15 3.54 2.52 0.42
N GLY A 16 2.61 1.67 0.86
CA GLY A 16 2.80 0.82 2.04
C GLY A 16 2.31 1.42 3.37
N LYS A 17 1.48 2.49 3.35
CA LYS A 17 0.91 3.11 4.58
C LYS A 17 0.38 2.09 5.58
N THR A 18 -0.49 1.19 5.14
CA THR A 18 -1.12 0.17 5.99
C THR A 18 -0.07 -0.71 6.68
N ALA A 19 0.93 -1.19 5.92
CA ALA A 19 2.01 -2.01 6.47
C ALA A 19 2.82 -1.24 7.52
N VAL A 20 3.17 0.03 7.23
CA VAL A 20 3.88 0.93 8.16
C VAL A 20 3.03 1.18 9.41
N THR A 21 1.75 1.53 9.25
CA THR A 21 0.84 1.79 10.39
C THR A 21 0.71 0.58 11.30
N LEU A 22 0.50 -0.61 10.73
CA LEU A 22 0.34 -1.84 11.51
C LEU A 22 1.66 -2.29 12.15
N ALA A 23 2.80 -2.08 11.48
CA ALA A 23 4.11 -2.37 12.02
C ALA A 23 4.46 -1.43 13.19
N LEU A 24 4.15 -0.13 13.09
CA LEU A 24 4.27 0.80 14.22
C LEU A 24 3.37 0.38 15.39
N ALA A 25 2.13 -0.05 15.10
CA ALA A 25 1.24 -0.58 16.14
C ALA A 25 1.84 -1.78 16.88
N ARG A 26 2.48 -2.71 16.15
CA ARG A 26 3.18 -3.84 16.74
C ARG A 26 4.34 -3.39 17.64
N LEU A 27 5.16 -2.46 17.17
CA LEU A 27 6.27 -1.90 17.97
C LEU A 27 5.79 -1.22 19.26
N VAL A 28 4.62 -0.57 19.23
CA VAL A 28 3.98 0.01 20.42
C VAL A 28 3.50 -1.09 21.38
N GLN A 29 2.86 -2.15 20.86
CA GLN A 29 2.41 -3.29 21.66
C GLN A 29 3.59 -4.06 22.30
N GLU A 30 4.72 -4.21 21.59
CA GLU A 30 5.95 -4.82 22.10
C GLU A 30 6.59 -4.03 23.27
N ARG A 31 6.23 -2.75 23.41
CA ARG A 31 6.61 -1.87 24.53
C ARG A 31 5.57 -1.87 25.66
N ASP A 32 4.68 -2.86 25.69
CA ASP A 32 3.59 -2.99 26.66
C ASP A 32 2.64 -1.76 26.71
N ARG A 33 2.50 -1.03 25.59
CA ARG A 33 1.58 0.11 25.44
C ARG A 33 0.33 -0.31 24.66
N ARG A 34 -0.82 0.21 25.06
CA ARG A 34 -2.09 -0.03 24.39
C ARG A 34 -2.20 0.88 23.16
N VAL A 35 -2.42 0.28 22.01
CA VAL A 35 -2.56 1.00 20.75
C VAL A 35 -4.01 0.98 20.29
N GLY A 36 -4.47 2.12 19.76
CA GLY A 36 -5.71 2.23 19.00
C GLY A 36 -5.41 2.48 17.52
N TYR A 37 -6.38 2.20 16.68
CA TYR A 37 -6.28 2.40 15.23
C TYR A 37 -7.56 3.00 14.69
N MET A 38 -7.44 3.89 13.70
CA MET A 38 -8.53 4.46 12.94
C MET A 38 -8.10 4.76 11.51
N LYS A 39 -8.98 4.51 10.55
CA LYS A 39 -8.88 4.98 9.17
C LYS A 39 -10.08 5.89 8.90
N PRO A 40 -9.93 7.22 8.98
CA PRO A 40 -11.06 8.17 8.93
C PRO A 40 -11.93 8.04 7.69
N LYS A 41 -11.31 7.68 6.56
CA LYS A 41 -11.98 7.45 5.27
C LYS A 41 -11.45 6.18 4.61
N GLY A 42 -12.33 5.21 4.36
CA GLY A 42 -12.02 4.00 3.63
C GLY A 42 -12.07 4.21 2.12
N THR A 43 -10.97 3.92 1.43
CA THR A 43 -10.83 4.10 -0.01
C THR A 43 -10.64 2.78 -0.77
N ARG A 44 -10.21 1.70 -0.07
CA ARG A 44 -9.98 0.37 -0.64
C ARG A 44 -11.16 -0.56 -0.41
N LEU A 45 -12.26 -0.25 -1.04
CA LEU A 45 -13.56 -0.85 -0.76
C LEU A 45 -13.69 -2.24 -1.38
N GLN A 46 -14.02 -3.23 -0.56
CA GLN A 46 -14.41 -4.57 -1.00
C GLN A 46 -15.88 -4.81 -0.66
N SER A 47 -16.62 -5.35 -1.63
CA SER A 47 -18.01 -5.76 -1.40
C SER A 47 -18.04 -7.22 -0.93
N SER A 48 -18.44 -7.43 0.33
CA SER A 48 -18.68 -8.75 0.89
C SER A 48 -20.07 -8.81 1.53
N THR A 49 -20.87 -9.81 1.15
CA THR A 49 -22.20 -10.11 1.75
C THR A 49 -23.11 -8.88 1.97
N GLY A 50 -23.14 -7.96 0.98
CA GLY A 50 -24.05 -6.79 0.99
C GLY A 50 -23.55 -5.59 1.81
N LYS A 51 -22.31 -5.60 2.27
CA LYS A 51 -21.64 -4.45 2.87
C LYS A 51 -20.38 -4.12 2.07
N THR A 52 -20.12 -2.84 1.89
CA THR A 52 -18.87 -2.32 1.32
C THR A 52 -18.02 -1.84 2.49
N LEU A 53 -16.85 -2.43 2.70
CA LEU A 53 -15.92 -2.13 3.79
C LEU A 53 -14.51 -2.05 3.22
N ASP A 54 -13.67 -1.22 3.82
CA ASP A 54 -12.24 -1.21 3.53
C ASP A 54 -11.55 -2.43 4.19
N ARG A 55 -10.59 -3.03 3.48
CA ARG A 55 -9.85 -4.19 3.96
C ARG A 55 -8.88 -3.85 5.09
N ASP A 56 -8.29 -2.65 5.06
CA ASP A 56 -7.22 -2.25 5.98
C ASP A 56 -7.70 -2.19 7.44
N PRO A 57 -8.86 -1.56 7.78
CA PRO A 57 -9.40 -1.59 9.14
C PRO A 57 -9.79 -2.99 9.63
N MET A 58 -10.23 -3.87 8.72
CA MET A 58 -10.52 -5.27 9.09
C MET A 58 -9.23 -6.00 9.49
N LEU A 59 -8.16 -5.85 8.68
CA LEU A 59 -6.86 -6.41 8.97
C LEU A 59 -6.28 -5.85 10.28
N ALA A 60 -6.37 -4.53 10.48
CA ALA A 60 -5.93 -3.87 11.70
C ALA A 60 -6.62 -4.46 12.94
N ARG A 61 -7.96 -4.56 12.90
CA ARG A 61 -8.75 -5.14 14.00
C ARG A 61 -8.31 -6.56 14.34
N ASP A 62 -8.14 -7.40 13.32
CA ASP A 62 -7.82 -8.81 13.51
C ASP A 62 -6.37 -8.99 14.00
N LEU A 63 -5.40 -8.24 13.46
CA LEU A 63 -3.99 -8.36 13.84
C LEU A 63 -3.65 -7.72 15.18
N LEU A 64 -4.29 -6.61 15.52
CA LEU A 64 -4.01 -5.87 16.75
C LEU A 64 -4.92 -6.27 17.92
N GLY A 65 -5.96 -7.10 17.65
CA GLY A 65 -6.92 -7.52 18.66
C GLY A 65 -7.79 -6.36 19.16
N LEU A 66 -8.24 -5.49 18.24
CA LEU A 66 -9.04 -4.31 18.61
C LEU A 66 -10.52 -4.66 18.82
N ASP A 67 -11.12 -4.11 19.86
CA ASP A 67 -12.55 -4.29 20.18
C ASP A 67 -13.47 -3.33 19.41
N GLY A 68 -12.92 -2.35 18.67
CA GLY A 68 -13.68 -1.33 17.94
C GLY A 68 -14.60 -1.92 16.87
N GLU A 69 -15.81 -1.38 16.75
CA GLU A 69 -16.72 -1.72 15.66
C GLU A 69 -16.24 -1.09 14.34
N MET A 70 -16.53 -1.74 13.20
CA MET A 70 -16.04 -1.27 11.91
C MET A 70 -16.42 0.18 11.58
N HIS A 71 -17.61 0.63 11.96
CA HIS A 71 -18.04 2.02 11.74
C HIS A 71 -17.29 3.05 12.62
N GLN A 72 -16.62 2.60 13.67
CA GLN A 72 -15.75 3.44 14.49
C GLN A 72 -14.33 3.46 13.88
N LEU A 73 -13.83 2.31 13.44
CA LEU A 73 -12.52 2.19 12.80
C LEU A 73 -12.48 2.85 11.42
N GLU A 74 -13.62 2.88 10.70
CA GLU A 74 -13.80 3.47 9.37
C GLU A 74 -15.15 4.23 9.34
N PRO A 75 -15.20 5.46 9.87
CA PRO A 75 -16.46 6.22 9.93
C PRO A 75 -16.98 6.69 8.58
N VAL A 76 -16.11 6.96 7.61
CA VAL A 76 -16.48 7.42 6.27
C VAL A 76 -16.09 6.41 5.21
N VAL A 77 -17.08 5.84 4.51
CA VAL A 77 -16.87 4.95 3.35
C VAL A 77 -16.79 5.81 2.09
N TYR A 78 -15.58 6.15 1.66
CA TYR A 78 -15.32 7.05 0.53
C TYR A 78 -15.49 6.32 -0.82
N SER A 79 -16.72 5.91 -1.12
CA SER A 79 -17.07 5.17 -2.33
C SER A 79 -17.38 6.11 -3.51
N PRO A 80 -17.36 5.62 -4.75
CA PRO A 80 -17.82 6.41 -5.91
C PRO A 80 -19.24 6.97 -5.75
N THR A 81 -20.15 6.21 -5.12
CA THR A 81 -21.51 6.66 -4.82
C THR A 81 -21.52 7.78 -3.78
N PHE A 82 -20.67 7.69 -2.76
CA PHE A 82 -20.50 8.74 -1.77
C PHE A 82 -19.95 10.03 -2.40
N VAL A 83 -18.92 9.91 -3.25
CA VAL A 83 -18.34 11.04 -3.99
C VAL A 83 -19.40 11.71 -4.87
N ASP A 84 -20.20 10.94 -5.58
CA ASP A 84 -21.33 11.45 -6.37
C ASP A 84 -22.36 12.20 -5.52
N SER A 85 -22.66 11.69 -4.31
CA SER A 85 -23.55 12.33 -3.33
C SER A 85 -22.99 13.66 -2.84
N ALA A 86 -21.71 13.67 -2.48
CA ALA A 86 -21.00 14.85 -2.00
C ALA A 86 -20.95 15.97 -3.05
N ILE A 87 -20.62 15.65 -4.30
CA ILE A 87 -20.63 16.60 -5.42
C ILE A 87 -22.02 17.22 -5.64
N ARG A 88 -23.10 16.50 -5.32
CA ARG A 88 -24.49 17.00 -5.40
C ARG A 88 -24.90 17.80 -4.16
N GLY A 89 -24.00 18.00 -3.18
CA GLY A 89 -24.26 18.73 -1.94
C GLY A 89 -25.19 17.98 -0.98
N GLN A 90 -25.15 16.65 -1.00
CA GLN A 90 -25.96 15.79 -0.11
C GLN A 90 -25.18 15.31 1.13
N GLU A 91 -23.89 15.60 1.17
CA GLU A 91 -23.02 15.32 2.31
C GLU A 91 -22.58 16.67 2.92
N ASP A 92 -22.56 16.73 4.25
CA ASP A 92 -22.11 17.91 5.00
C ASP A 92 -20.69 17.69 5.53
N PRO A 93 -19.68 18.46 5.08
CA PRO A 93 -18.30 18.30 5.54
C PRO A 93 -18.12 18.48 7.05
N ASP A 94 -18.86 19.40 7.67
CA ASP A 94 -18.76 19.62 9.13
C ASP A 94 -19.31 18.41 9.91
N GLU A 95 -20.46 17.84 9.48
CA GLU A 95 -21.02 16.63 10.10
C GLU A 95 -20.07 15.42 9.95
N LEU A 96 -19.40 15.30 8.80
CA LEU A 96 -18.41 14.24 8.57
C LEU A 96 -17.18 14.42 9.46
N GLY A 97 -16.67 15.64 9.58
CA GLY A 97 -15.57 15.96 10.48
C GLY A 97 -15.91 15.67 11.95
N ASP A 98 -17.08 16.08 12.41
CA ASP A 98 -17.59 15.82 13.77
C ASP A 98 -17.75 14.31 14.02
N LEU A 99 -18.19 13.55 13.02
CA LEU A 99 -18.29 12.10 13.08
C LEU A 99 -16.90 11.48 13.30
N VAL A 100 -15.90 11.86 12.50
CA VAL A 100 -14.51 11.38 12.64
C VAL A 100 -13.98 11.67 14.03
N GLU A 101 -14.13 12.91 14.52
CA GLU A 101 -13.66 13.30 15.85
C GLU A 101 -14.37 12.53 16.98
N SER A 102 -15.69 12.30 16.87
CA SER A 102 -16.44 11.57 17.90
C SER A 102 -16.00 10.12 17.98
N GLN A 103 -15.84 9.44 16.83
CA GLN A 103 -15.37 8.06 16.78
C GLN A 103 -13.91 7.93 17.26
N PHE A 104 -13.06 8.91 16.90
CA PHE A 104 -11.69 8.97 17.40
C PHE A 104 -11.65 9.06 18.93
N ARG A 105 -12.46 9.94 19.56
CA ARG A 105 -12.50 10.07 21.03
C ARG A 105 -12.94 8.78 21.71
N GLU A 106 -13.89 8.04 21.11
CA GLU A 106 -14.34 6.75 21.63
C GLU A 106 -13.21 5.71 21.57
N LEU A 107 -12.52 5.59 20.41
CA LEU A 107 -11.41 4.65 20.21
C LEU A 107 -10.18 5.00 21.05
N ALA A 108 -9.93 6.29 21.31
CA ALA A 108 -8.80 6.75 22.11
C ALA A 108 -8.98 6.48 23.62
N THR A 109 -10.18 6.11 24.06
CA THR A 109 -10.42 5.76 25.44
C THR A 109 -9.61 4.53 25.82
N ASP A 110 -8.85 4.63 26.91
CA ASP A 110 -7.98 3.55 27.39
C ASP A 110 -6.83 3.14 26.44
N THR A 111 -6.43 3.97 25.48
CA THR A 111 -5.23 3.77 24.65
C THR A 111 -4.07 4.66 25.10
N ASP A 112 -2.83 4.21 24.85
CA ASP A 112 -1.62 4.96 25.14
C ASP A 112 -1.09 5.66 23.89
N LEU A 113 -1.50 5.21 22.70
CA LEU A 113 -1.22 5.83 21.40
C LEU A 113 -2.35 5.49 20.41
N MET A 114 -2.78 6.48 19.64
CA MET A 114 -3.65 6.29 18.49
C MET A 114 -2.87 6.40 17.19
N LEU A 115 -3.00 5.39 16.35
CA LEU A 115 -2.50 5.41 14.97
C LEU A 115 -3.67 5.66 14.02
N VAL A 116 -3.56 6.71 13.23
CA VAL A 116 -4.55 7.11 12.24
C VAL A 116 -3.96 6.86 10.86
N GLU A 117 -4.64 6.08 10.03
CA GLU A 117 -4.21 5.78 8.67
C GLU A 117 -4.91 6.67 7.66
N GLY A 118 -4.16 7.42 6.86
CA GLY A 118 -4.69 8.23 5.77
C GLY A 118 -5.32 7.37 4.67
N GLY A 119 -6.36 7.86 4.03
CA GLY A 119 -7.07 7.17 2.95
C GLY A 119 -6.72 7.72 1.58
N GLY A 120 -6.14 6.89 0.70
CA GLY A 120 -5.63 7.35 -0.60
C GLY A 120 -4.29 8.07 -0.49
N ASP A 121 -4.07 9.12 -1.27
CA ASP A 121 -3.01 10.08 -1.04
C ASP A 121 -3.44 11.19 -0.06
N TRP A 122 -2.51 12.05 0.36
CA TRP A 122 -2.76 13.08 1.35
C TRP A 122 -3.82 14.13 0.94
N THR A 123 -4.12 14.25 -0.37
CA THR A 123 -5.13 15.17 -0.92
C THR A 123 -6.51 14.55 -1.05
N THR A 124 -6.60 13.21 -0.93
CA THR A 124 -7.86 12.48 -1.05
C THR A 124 -8.83 12.92 0.05
N GLY A 125 -10.07 13.20 -0.31
CA GLY A 125 -11.10 13.71 0.62
C GLY A 125 -11.36 15.21 0.50
N GLY A 126 -10.62 15.94 -0.35
CA GLY A 126 -10.83 17.39 -0.55
C GLY A 126 -12.23 17.78 -1.05
N ILE A 127 -13.03 16.84 -1.54
CA ILE A 127 -14.44 17.10 -1.93
C ILE A 127 -15.33 17.36 -0.70
N VAL A 128 -14.93 16.87 0.47
CA VAL A 128 -15.70 16.96 1.72
C VAL A 128 -14.86 17.51 2.87
N ASP A 129 -13.82 18.27 2.57
CA ASP A 129 -12.91 18.87 3.55
C ASP A 129 -12.41 17.86 4.60
N LEU A 130 -12.01 16.67 4.10
CA LEU A 130 -11.52 15.55 4.88
C LEU A 130 -10.22 14.97 4.26
N THR A 131 -9.32 15.85 3.80
CA THR A 131 -7.95 15.47 3.40
C THR A 131 -7.16 14.97 4.62
N ASP A 132 -5.98 14.39 4.40
CA ASP A 132 -5.14 14.00 5.53
C ASP A 132 -4.65 15.24 6.31
N VAL A 133 -4.54 16.43 5.66
CA VAL A 133 -4.26 17.69 6.34
C VAL A 133 -5.43 18.08 7.26
N ASP A 134 -6.67 18.04 6.75
CA ASP A 134 -7.86 18.36 7.55
C ASP A 134 -8.00 17.38 8.75
N VAL A 135 -7.72 16.10 8.53
CA VAL A 135 -7.73 15.08 9.60
C VAL A 135 -6.65 15.37 10.64
N ALA A 136 -5.41 15.69 10.21
CA ALA A 136 -4.33 16.03 11.12
C ALA A 136 -4.68 17.25 11.99
N ASP A 137 -5.29 18.26 11.39
CA ASP A 137 -5.72 19.47 12.12
C ASP A 137 -6.84 19.19 13.10
N ARG A 138 -7.86 18.46 12.69
CA ARG A 138 -9.03 18.12 13.55
C ARG A 138 -8.66 17.24 14.74
N LEU A 139 -7.76 16.29 14.55
CA LEU A 139 -7.36 15.34 15.57
C LEU A 139 -6.14 15.79 16.38
N ASP A 140 -5.56 16.93 16.06
CA ASP A 140 -4.27 17.40 16.62
C ASP A 140 -3.17 16.35 16.49
N ALA A 141 -3.06 15.75 15.29
CA ALA A 141 -2.18 14.63 15.02
C ALA A 141 -0.81 15.11 14.53
N THR A 142 0.24 14.40 14.99
CA THR A 142 1.56 14.46 14.36
C THR A 142 1.55 13.60 13.10
N VAL A 143 2.27 13.98 12.06
CA VAL A 143 2.19 13.33 10.74
C VAL A 143 3.50 12.61 10.39
N LEU A 144 3.41 11.33 10.10
CA LEU A 144 4.44 10.55 9.41
C LEU A 144 4.07 10.47 7.93
N LEU A 145 4.89 11.06 7.05
CA LEU A 145 4.67 11.05 5.61
C LEU A 145 5.43 9.89 4.95
N VAL A 146 4.72 8.90 4.42
CA VAL A 146 5.32 7.80 3.67
C VAL A 146 5.44 8.17 2.20
N ALA A 147 6.65 8.08 1.65
CA ALA A 147 6.94 8.47 0.27
C ALA A 147 7.76 7.39 -0.46
N PRO A 148 7.52 7.11 -1.74
CA PRO A 148 8.46 6.38 -2.58
C PRO A 148 9.58 7.33 -3.03
N TYR A 149 10.71 6.77 -3.42
CA TYR A 149 11.77 7.49 -4.12
C TYR A 149 12.28 6.67 -5.29
N ARG A 150 12.10 7.18 -6.48
CA ARG A 150 12.58 6.57 -7.74
C ARG A 150 13.54 7.49 -8.46
N THR A 151 13.26 8.79 -8.43
CA THR A 151 14.06 9.85 -9.03
C THR A 151 13.98 11.12 -8.17
N ALA A 152 14.91 12.05 -8.36
CA ALA A 152 14.93 13.31 -7.62
C ALA A 152 13.67 14.17 -7.80
N GLU A 153 12.93 13.98 -8.91
CA GLU A 153 11.66 14.68 -9.16
C GLU A 153 10.55 14.29 -8.17
N ASP A 154 10.65 13.12 -7.55
CA ASP A 154 9.67 12.69 -6.52
C ASP A 154 9.70 13.63 -5.30
N LEU A 155 10.81 14.35 -5.07
CA LEU A 155 10.95 15.29 -3.97
C LEU A 155 10.02 16.52 -4.09
N ASP A 156 9.57 16.87 -5.29
CA ASP A 156 8.61 17.98 -5.46
C ASP A 156 7.30 17.69 -4.73
N ASN A 157 6.81 16.44 -4.79
CA ASN A 157 5.60 16.03 -4.08
C ASN A 157 5.83 15.94 -2.55
N VAL A 158 7.01 15.49 -2.13
CA VAL A 158 7.39 15.47 -0.71
C VAL A 158 7.40 16.88 -0.13
N LEU A 159 8.02 17.83 -0.83
CA LEU A 159 8.08 19.24 -0.40
C LEU A 159 6.69 19.88 -0.37
N ALA A 160 5.83 19.60 -1.35
CA ALA A 160 4.47 20.10 -1.37
C ALA A 160 3.64 19.57 -0.19
N ALA A 161 3.76 18.30 0.13
CA ALA A 161 3.10 17.71 1.28
C ALA A 161 3.67 18.25 2.60
N ALA A 162 5.00 18.39 2.70
CA ALA A 162 5.65 18.97 3.89
C ALA A 162 5.19 20.40 4.16
N ASP A 163 5.06 21.21 3.12
CA ASP A 163 4.52 22.57 3.24
C ASP A 163 3.05 22.58 3.71
N ALA A 164 2.25 21.64 3.21
CA ALA A 164 0.84 21.53 3.57
C ALA A 164 0.62 21.06 5.02
N PHE A 165 1.42 20.11 5.51
CA PHE A 165 1.33 19.65 6.91
C PHE A 165 2.01 20.62 7.90
N GLY A 166 2.98 21.42 7.43
CA GLY A 166 3.69 22.42 8.27
C GLY A 166 4.29 21.80 9.52
N ASP A 167 4.09 22.42 10.67
CA ASP A 167 4.65 22.02 11.96
C ASP A 167 4.12 20.65 12.48
N ARG A 168 3.09 20.10 11.85
CA ARG A 168 2.59 18.76 12.20
C ARG A 168 3.42 17.63 11.60
N LEU A 169 4.29 17.92 10.62
CA LEU A 169 5.13 16.91 10.00
C LEU A 169 6.26 16.48 10.94
N ALA A 170 6.14 15.29 11.54
CA ALA A 170 7.23 14.69 12.33
C ALA A 170 8.39 14.23 11.45
N GLY A 171 8.09 13.75 10.24
CA GLY A 171 9.13 13.38 9.29
C GLY A 171 8.63 12.59 8.10
N VAL A 172 9.55 12.40 7.17
CA VAL A 172 9.35 11.60 5.95
C VAL A 172 10.00 10.24 6.13
N LEU A 173 9.25 9.18 5.82
CA LEU A 173 9.73 7.82 5.72
C LEU A 173 9.73 7.41 4.24
N PHE A 174 10.91 7.27 3.67
CA PHE A 174 11.01 6.71 2.31
C PHE A 174 10.85 5.20 2.37
N ASN A 175 9.94 4.66 1.57
CA ASN A 175 9.65 3.23 1.54
C ASN A 175 9.81 2.64 0.13
N ASP A 176 10.21 1.37 0.06
CA ASP A 176 10.39 0.61 -1.18
C ASP A 176 11.47 1.23 -2.09
N VAL A 177 12.58 1.68 -1.50
CA VAL A 177 13.68 2.32 -2.22
C VAL A 177 14.57 1.26 -2.86
N SER A 178 14.71 1.28 -4.19
CA SER A 178 15.55 0.33 -4.90
C SER A 178 17.04 0.53 -4.59
N ASP A 179 17.84 -0.55 -4.64
CA ASP A 179 19.30 -0.49 -4.45
C ASP A 179 19.97 0.58 -5.33
N ALA A 180 19.45 0.78 -6.53
CA ALA A 180 20.03 1.75 -7.49
C ALA A 180 19.79 3.21 -7.09
N ALA A 181 18.73 3.50 -6.33
CA ALA A 181 18.35 4.83 -5.89
C ALA A 181 18.80 5.13 -4.44
N PHE A 182 19.18 4.10 -3.69
CA PHE A 182 19.44 4.18 -2.26
C PHE A 182 20.60 5.12 -1.93
N ASP A 183 21.75 4.93 -2.59
CA ASP A 183 22.94 5.76 -2.36
C ASP A 183 22.70 7.24 -2.69
N GLU A 184 22.00 7.54 -3.81
CA GLU A 184 21.66 8.91 -4.20
C GLU A 184 20.68 9.56 -3.19
N LEU A 185 19.69 8.79 -2.73
CA LEU A 185 18.75 9.27 -1.74
C LEU A 185 19.46 9.66 -0.43
N GLU A 186 20.31 8.77 0.09
CA GLU A 186 21.02 9.03 1.35
C GLU A 186 22.07 10.14 1.24
N SER A 187 22.83 10.18 0.14
CA SER A 187 23.93 11.14 0.01
C SER A 187 23.50 12.54 -0.40
N ASP A 188 22.45 12.68 -1.18
CA ASP A 188 22.05 13.94 -1.79
C ASP A 188 20.67 14.42 -1.36
N ALA A 189 19.65 13.54 -1.45
CA ALA A 189 18.26 13.92 -1.24
C ALA A 189 17.91 14.13 0.24
N VAL A 190 18.35 13.23 1.12
CA VAL A 190 18.11 13.37 2.58
C VAL A 190 18.76 14.66 3.11
N PRO A 191 20.05 14.95 2.89
CA PRO A 191 20.64 16.23 3.32
C PRO A 191 20.02 17.46 2.66
N PHE A 192 19.44 17.33 1.45
CA PHE A 192 18.71 18.41 0.81
C PHE A 192 17.41 18.73 1.55
N LEU A 193 16.62 17.71 1.91
CA LEU A 193 15.37 17.86 2.66
C LEU A 193 15.61 18.44 4.05
N GLU A 194 16.60 17.92 4.77
CA GLU A 194 16.98 18.39 6.12
C GLU A 194 17.38 19.87 6.12
N ARG A 195 18.16 20.32 5.11
CA ARG A 195 18.49 21.76 4.96
C ARG A 195 17.27 22.64 4.68
N ARG A 196 16.16 22.06 4.25
CA ARG A 196 14.87 22.75 4.07
C ARG A 196 13.94 22.63 5.28
N GLY A 197 14.40 22.00 6.35
CA GLY A 197 13.61 21.79 7.56
C GLY A 197 12.60 20.68 7.44
N VAL A 198 12.79 19.76 6.47
CA VAL A 198 11.96 18.55 6.31
C VAL A 198 12.73 17.36 6.90
N PRO A 199 12.34 16.86 8.09
CA PRO A 199 13.02 15.74 8.72
C PRO A 199 12.83 14.45 7.91
N VAL A 200 13.88 13.63 7.81
CA VAL A 200 13.79 12.27 7.27
C VAL A 200 14.03 11.28 8.39
N VAL A 201 13.02 10.49 8.71
CA VAL A 201 13.04 9.56 9.85
C VAL A 201 13.42 8.12 9.47
N GLY A 202 13.60 7.86 8.18
CA GLY A 202 14.09 6.56 7.72
C GLY A 202 14.03 6.38 6.22
N VAL A 203 14.86 5.43 5.75
CA VAL A 203 14.91 4.99 4.34
C VAL A 203 14.82 3.47 4.33
N LEU A 204 13.66 2.93 3.94
CA LEU A 204 13.43 1.50 3.90
C LEU A 204 13.80 0.95 2.51
N PRO A 205 14.74 0.00 2.44
CA PRO A 205 15.12 -0.62 1.18
C PRO A 205 13.97 -1.44 0.58
N HIS A 206 14.05 -1.66 -0.74
CA HIS A 206 13.14 -2.56 -1.42
C HIS A 206 13.21 -3.97 -0.83
N ASP A 207 12.06 -4.49 -0.43
CA ASP A 207 11.93 -5.83 0.11
C ASP A 207 10.95 -6.66 -0.74
N ARG A 208 11.43 -7.78 -1.29
CA ARG A 208 10.66 -8.61 -2.23
C ARG A 208 9.41 -9.22 -1.60
N ASP A 209 9.48 -9.56 -0.32
CA ASP A 209 8.36 -10.18 0.40
C ASP A 209 7.23 -9.18 0.64
N LEU A 210 7.55 -7.88 0.65
CA LEU A 210 6.60 -6.79 0.78
C LEU A 210 6.17 -6.18 -0.57
N ALA A 211 7.07 -6.19 -1.57
CA ALA A 211 6.82 -5.55 -2.86
C ALA A 211 5.93 -6.38 -3.80
N GLY A 212 5.84 -7.69 -3.58
CA GLY A 212 5.18 -8.63 -4.47
C GLY A 212 4.13 -9.50 -3.80
N VAL A 213 3.47 -10.29 -4.63
CA VAL A 213 2.59 -11.38 -4.21
C VAL A 213 3.14 -12.70 -4.72
N THR A 214 2.89 -13.81 -4.02
CA THR A 214 3.26 -15.13 -4.56
C THR A 214 2.32 -15.55 -5.69
N VAL A 215 2.80 -16.39 -6.59
CA VAL A 215 1.93 -17.00 -7.63
C VAL A 215 0.76 -17.75 -6.98
N GLY A 216 0.98 -18.37 -5.82
CA GLY A 216 -0.06 -19.06 -5.06
C GLY A 216 -1.16 -18.13 -4.58
N ASP A 217 -0.80 -17.03 -3.92
CA ASP A 217 -1.75 -16.01 -3.46
C ASP A 217 -2.53 -15.40 -4.62
N LEU A 218 -1.80 -15.00 -5.67
CA LEU A 218 -2.42 -14.45 -6.88
C LEU A 218 -3.42 -15.40 -7.52
N THR A 219 -3.09 -16.70 -7.57
CA THR A 219 -3.98 -17.75 -8.10
C THR A 219 -5.25 -17.86 -7.29
N ALA A 220 -5.13 -17.87 -5.96
CA ALA A 220 -6.26 -17.97 -5.05
C ALA A 220 -7.18 -16.72 -5.13
N GLU A 221 -6.59 -15.52 -5.11
CA GLU A 221 -7.35 -14.26 -5.10
C GLU A 221 -8.00 -13.95 -6.47
N LEU A 222 -7.36 -14.31 -7.58
CA LEU A 222 -7.98 -14.23 -8.91
C LEU A 222 -9.06 -15.30 -9.11
N GLY A 223 -9.09 -16.35 -8.30
CA GLY A 223 -9.93 -17.54 -8.53
C GLY A 223 -9.60 -18.19 -9.87
N ALA A 224 -8.32 -18.25 -10.24
CA ALA A 224 -7.87 -18.73 -11.53
C ALA A 224 -7.73 -20.27 -11.53
N ASP A 225 -8.10 -20.90 -12.67
CA ASP A 225 -7.84 -22.33 -12.90
C ASP A 225 -6.35 -22.54 -13.22
N VAL A 226 -5.69 -23.47 -12.52
CA VAL A 226 -4.31 -23.84 -12.81
C VAL A 226 -4.29 -24.83 -14.00
N LEU A 227 -3.80 -24.37 -15.16
CA LEU A 227 -3.64 -25.22 -16.35
C LEU A 227 -2.31 -25.99 -16.33
N VAL A 228 -1.25 -25.33 -15.85
CA VAL A 228 0.05 -25.92 -15.61
C VAL A 228 0.51 -25.47 -14.24
N GLY A 229 0.80 -26.42 -13.37
CA GLY A 229 1.42 -26.15 -12.08
C GLY A 229 2.90 -25.81 -12.23
N GLY A 230 3.48 -25.18 -11.21
CA GLY A 230 4.88 -24.81 -11.18
C GLY A 230 5.27 -24.26 -9.81
N ASP A 231 6.24 -23.37 -9.79
CA ASP A 231 6.66 -22.70 -8.57
C ASP A 231 5.56 -21.73 -8.08
N THR A 232 4.92 -22.06 -6.98
CA THR A 232 3.86 -21.26 -6.36
C THR A 232 4.44 -20.20 -5.42
N ASP A 233 5.70 -20.32 -5.01
CA ASP A 233 6.39 -19.38 -4.12
C ASP A 233 7.12 -18.28 -4.92
N GLY A 234 7.09 -18.38 -6.26
CA GLY A 234 7.63 -17.35 -7.14
C GLY A 234 6.92 -16.01 -6.93
N HIS A 235 7.70 -14.95 -6.66
CA HIS A 235 7.17 -13.61 -6.44
C HIS A 235 6.79 -12.92 -7.75
N ILE A 236 5.71 -12.11 -7.71
CA ILE A 236 5.24 -11.27 -8.81
C ILE A 236 5.14 -9.85 -8.27
N GLU A 237 5.97 -8.96 -8.80
CA GLU A 237 6.02 -7.54 -8.46
C GLU A 237 5.40 -6.64 -9.52
N ARG A 238 5.07 -7.22 -10.69
CA ARG A 238 4.50 -6.48 -11.82
C ARG A 238 3.78 -7.36 -12.81
N PHE A 239 2.85 -6.74 -13.53
CA PHE A 239 2.14 -7.39 -14.63
C PHE A 239 2.58 -6.80 -15.97
N LEU A 240 2.71 -7.68 -16.98
CA LEU A 240 3.05 -7.32 -18.34
C LEU A 240 1.91 -7.73 -19.26
N VAL A 241 1.38 -6.80 -20.02
CA VAL A 241 0.33 -7.12 -20.99
C VAL A 241 0.94 -7.49 -22.34
N GLY A 242 0.66 -8.70 -22.80
CA GLY A 242 1.13 -9.20 -24.08
C GLY A 242 0.32 -8.65 -25.26
N ALA A 243 0.41 -7.33 -25.54
CA ALA A 243 -0.35 -6.67 -26.61
C ALA A 243 0.41 -6.50 -27.93
N MET A 244 1.61 -7.06 -28.06
CA MET A 244 2.52 -6.94 -29.21
C MET A 244 2.76 -8.30 -29.89
N GLY A 245 3.49 -8.36 -31.02
CA GLY A 245 3.87 -9.62 -31.65
C GLY A 245 4.98 -10.35 -30.87
N GLY A 246 5.07 -11.69 -31.02
CA GLY A 246 5.93 -12.56 -30.20
C GLY A 246 7.39 -12.14 -30.10
N ASP A 247 8.04 -11.76 -31.21
CA ASP A 247 9.45 -11.34 -31.23
C ASP A 247 9.69 -10.03 -30.45
N ALA A 248 8.74 -9.10 -30.49
CA ALA A 248 8.80 -7.85 -29.74
C ALA A 248 8.54 -8.13 -28.25
N ALA A 249 7.58 -8.98 -27.95
CA ALA A 249 7.24 -9.42 -26.60
C ALA A 249 8.43 -10.09 -25.90
N LEU A 250 9.12 -11.00 -26.58
CA LEU A 250 10.29 -11.67 -26.03
C LEU A 250 11.40 -10.68 -25.65
N ARG A 251 11.68 -9.70 -26.53
CA ARG A 251 12.69 -8.67 -26.22
C ARG A 251 12.30 -7.81 -25.02
N TYR A 252 11.01 -7.54 -24.86
CA TYR A 252 10.50 -6.77 -23.73
C TYR A 252 10.51 -7.59 -22.43
N PHE A 253 10.00 -8.82 -22.46
CA PHE A 253 9.92 -9.69 -21.28
C PHE A 253 11.30 -10.08 -20.72
N ARG A 254 12.33 -10.24 -21.57
CA ARG A 254 13.70 -10.54 -21.14
C ARG A 254 14.37 -9.46 -20.29
N ARG A 255 13.82 -8.24 -20.29
CA ARG A 255 14.35 -7.11 -19.50
C ARG A 255 13.66 -6.96 -18.15
N THR A 256 12.66 -7.79 -17.91
CA THR A 256 11.83 -7.71 -16.71
C THR A 256 12.22 -8.82 -15.75
N LYS A 257 12.03 -8.57 -14.46
CA LYS A 257 12.18 -9.55 -13.40
C LYS A 257 10.87 -9.61 -12.59
N ASP A 258 10.64 -10.75 -11.96
CA ASP A 258 9.55 -10.97 -11.02
C ASP A 258 8.19 -10.52 -11.59
N ALA A 259 7.89 -10.98 -12.80
CA ALA A 259 6.73 -10.57 -13.56
C ALA A 259 5.76 -11.70 -13.86
N ALA A 260 4.45 -11.37 -13.95
CA ALA A 260 3.48 -12.22 -14.62
C ALA A 260 3.04 -11.59 -15.95
N VAL A 261 2.89 -12.42 -16.98
CA VAL A 261 2.41 -11.98 -18.28
C VAL A 261 0.93 -12.27 -18.41
N VAL A 262 0.11 -11.23 -18.66
CA VAL A 262 -1.32 -11.34 -18.92
C VAL A 262 -1.59 -11.26 -20.42
N THR A 263 -2.23 -12.29 -20.97
CA THR A 263 -2.54 -12.35 -22.42
C THR A 263 -3.73 -13.25 -22.69
N GLY A 264 -4.35 -13.09 -23.88
CA GLY A 264 -5.38 -14.03 -24.35
C GLY A 264 -4.81 -15.43 -24.57
N GLY A 265 -5.56 -16.47 -24.19
CA GLY A 265 -5.18 -17.86 -24.42
C GLY A 265 -5.15 -18.26 -25.92
N ASP A 266 -5.68 -17.44 -26.80
CA ASP A 266 -5.63 -17.53 -28.25
C ASP A 266 -4.35 -16.94 -28.89
N ARG A 267 -3.39 -16.50 -28.06
CA ARG A 267 -2.13 -15.90 -28.49
C ARG A 267 -0.89 -16.75 -28.10
N PRO A 268 -0.75 -17.96 -28.69
CA PRO A 268 0.31 -18.91 -28.30
C PRO A 268 1.74 -18.37 -28.51
N GLU A 269 1.92 -17.44 -29.45
CA GLU A 269 3.22 -16.79 -29.69
C GLU A 269 3.66 -15.89 -28.54
N ILE A 270 2.71 -15.24 -27.85
CA ILE A 270 3.00 -14.42 -26.66
C ILE A 270 3.26 -15.30 -25.45
N VAL A 271 2.44 -16.36 -25.28
CA VAL A 271 2.68 -17.35 -24.21
C VAL A 271 4.07 -17.97 -24.36
N THR A 272 4.46 -18.37 -25.56
CA THR A 272 5.79 -18.91 -25.84
C THR A 272 6.90 -17.90 -25.51
N ALA A 273 6.73 -16.63 -25.92
CA ALA A 273 7.67 -15.57 -25.61
C ALA A 273 7.82 -15.33 -24.10
N ALA A 274 6.70 -15.37 -23.36
CA ALA A 274 6.70 -15.28 -21.90
C ALA A 274 7.48 -16.43 -21.25
N LEU A 275 7.21 -17.66 -21.69
CA LEU A 275 7.88 -18.86 -21.19
C LEU A 275 9.41 -18.86 -21.49
N GLU A 276 9.85 -18.14 -22.52
CA GLU A 276 11.29 -18.00 -22.86
C GLU A 276 12.01 -16.91 -22.09
N ALA A 277 11.30 -16.07 -21.36
CA ALA A 277 11.87 -14.97 -20.60
C ALA A 277 12.16 -15.39 -19.16
N PRO A 278 13.43 -15.32 -18.70
CA PRO A 278 13.82 -15.86 -17.38
C PRO A 278 13.25 -15.10 -16.18
N GLY A 279 12.75 -13.89 -16.38
CA GLY A 279 12.16 -13.05 -15.33
C GLY A 279 10.62 -13.11 -15.29
N VAL A 280 10.00 -14.04 -16.05
CA VAL A 280 8.56 -14.28 -16.02
C VAL A 280 8.27 -15.48 -15.12
N ASN A 281 7.61 -15.23 -14.00
CA ASN A 281 7.31 -16.25 -12.98
C ASN A 281 5.92 -16.88 -13.15
N ALA A 282 5.02 -16.27 -13.91
CA ALA A 282 3.72 -16.85 -14.26
C ALA A 282 3.16 -16.31 -15.58
N VAL A 283 2.26 -17.06 -16.20
CA VAL A 283 1.43 -16.60 -17.33
C VAL A 283 -0.04 -16.70 -16.95
N ILE A 284 -0.75 -15.57 -17.08
CA ILE A 284 -2.19 -15.47 -16.80
C ILE A 284 -2.92 -15.35 -18.12
N LEU A 285 -3.75 -16.34 -18.42
CA LEU A 285 -4.57 -16.39 -19.62
C LEU A 285 -5.94 -15.78 -19.35
N THR A 286 -6.46 -15.06 -20.34
CA THR A 286 -7.76 -14.39 -20.30
C THR A 286 -8.64 -14.82 -21.46
N GLY A 287 -9.92 -14.43 -21.45
CA GLY A 287 -10.87 -14.70 -22.53
C GLY A 287 -11.34 -16.16 -22.63
N GLY A 288 -11.05 -16.99 -21.65
CA GLY A 288 -11.54 -18.37 -21.58
C GLY A 288 -10.90 -19.35 -22.58
N HIS A 289 -9.89 -18.92 -23.36
CA HIS A 289 -9.21 -19.76 -24.34
C HIS A 289 -8.00 -20.46 -23.74
N ARG A 290 -7.77 -21.72 -24.14
CA ARG A 290 -6.60 -22.49 -23.75
C ARG A 290 -5.61 -22.56 -24.92
N PRO A 291 -4.31 -22.36 -24.70
CA PRO A 291 -3.32 -22.48 -25.75
C PRO A 291 -3.14 -23.95 -26.16
N PRO A 292 -2.49 -24.22 -27.32
CA PRO A 292 -2.20 -25.58 -27.77
C PRO A 292 -1.41 -26.40 -26.72
N ALA A 293 -1.67 -27.71 -26.67
CA ALA A 293 -1.03 -28.62 -25.73
C ALA A 293 0.51 -28.56 -25.76
N ALA A 294 1.11 -28.30 -26.96
CA ALA A 294 2.55 -28.14 -27.09
C ALA A 294 3.11 -26.93 -26.28
N VAL A 295 2.33 -25.84 -26.18
CA VAL A 295 2.70 -24.65 -25.41
C VAL A 295 2.59 -24.95 -23.90
N LEU A 296 1.53 -25.65 -23.48
CA LEU A 296 1.38 -26.08 -22.08
C LEU A 296 2.50 -27.06 -21.67
N GLY A 297 2.87 -28.00 -22.55
CA GLY A 297 4.01 -28.88 -22.32
C GLY A 297 5.36 -28.13 -22.22
N THR A 298 5.52 -27.02 -22.94
CA THR A 298 6.69 -26.15 -22.77
C THR A 298 6.70 -25.47 -21.40
N ALA A 299 5.54 -24.98 -20.95
CA ALA A 299 5.39 -24.39 -19.62
C ALA A 299 5.74 -25.39 -18.51
N GLU A 300 5.21 -26.62 -18.61
CA GLU A 300 5.49 -27.71 -17.67
C GLU A 300 7.00 -28.03 -17.60
N ASN A 301 7.66 -28.17 -18.77
CA ASN A 301 9.10 -28.43 -18.82
C ASN A 301 9.97 -27.30 -18.25
N ARG A 302 9.45 -26.07 -18.21
CA ARG A 302 10.15 -24.90 -17.65
C ARG A 302 9.76 -24.59 -16.21
N GLY A 303 8.76 -25.29 -15.67
CA GLY A 303 8.25 -25.05 -14.32
C GLY A 303 7.53 -23.71 -14.16
N VAL A 304 7.07 -23.09 -15.25
CA VAL A 304 6.37 -21.81 -15.23
C VAL A 304 4.86 -22.06 -15.14
N PRO A 305 4.19 -21.62 -14.07
CA PRO A 305 2.75 -21.76 -13.92
C PRO A 305 1.97 -21.06 -15.02
N VAL A 306 0.92 -21.72 -15.52
CA VAL A 306 -0.04 -21.12 -16.46
C VAL A 306 -1.42 -21.16 -15.84
N LEU A 307 -1.96 -19.97 -15.60
CA LEU A 307 -3.23 -19.74 -14.93
C LEU A 307 -4.28 -19.30 -15.97
N LEU A 308 -5.53 -19.70 -15.79
CA LEU A 308 -6.65 -19.23 -16.58
C LEU A 308 -7.61 -18.45 -15.69
N ALA A 309 -7.61 -17.13 -15.87
CA ALA A 309 -8.49 -16.23 -15.14
C ALA A 309 -9.79 -15.97 -15.88
N THR A 310 -10.88 -15.81 -15.15
CA THR A 310 -12.18 -15.44 -15.71
C THR A 310 -12.26 -13.94 -15.95
N GLY A 311 -12.60 -13.54 -17.18
CA GLY A 311 -12.74 -12.13 -17.61
C GLY A 311 -11.97 -11.82 -18.87
N ASP A 312 -12.10 -10.58 -19.33
CA ASP A 312 -11.27 -10.02 -20.38
C ASP A 312 -9.91 -9.55 -19.83
N THR A 313 -8.99 -9.21 -20.74
CA THR A 313 -7.61 -8.86 -20.32
C THR A 313 -7.57 -7.63 -19.43
N LEU A 314 -8.37 -6.61 -19.69
CA LEU A 314 -8.33 -5.37 -18.91
C LEU A 314 -8.82 -5.62 -17.48
N SER A 315 -9.99 -6.25 -17.34
CA SER A 315 -10.55 -6.57 -16.02
C SER A 315 -9.69 -7.51 -15.19
N VAL A 316 -8.94 -8.42 -15.83
CA VAL A 316 -8.00 -9.31 -15.13
C VAL A 316 -6.75 -8.54 -14.70
N VAL A 317 -6.24 -7.62 -15.53
CA VAL A 317 -5.11 -6.76 -15.17
C VAL A 317 -5.48 -5.86 -13.99
N ASP A 318 -6.61 -5.15 -14.06
CA ASP A 318 -7.08 -4.27 -12.98
C ASP A 318 -7.22 -5.04 -11.65
N ARG A 319 -7.76 -6.26 -11.69
CA ARG A 319 -7.87 -7.11 -10.49
C ARG A 319 -6.50 -7.56 -9.99
N ALA A 320 -5.61 -7.96 -10.87
CA ALA A 320 -4.28 -8.42 -10.52
C ALA A 320 -3.42 -7.27 -9.93
N GLU A 321 -3.51 -6.08 -10.49
CA GLU A 321 -2.87 -4.87 -9.94
C GLU A 321 -3.44 -4.52 -8.56
N SER A 322 -4.75 -4.58 -8.39
CA SER A 322 -5.39 -4.38 -7.09
C SER A 322 -4.93 -5.41 -6.03
N ILE A 323 -4.74 -6.68 -6.43
CA ILE A 323 -4.19 -7.72 -5.56
C ILE A 323 -2.74 -7.38 -5.17
N LEU A 324 -1.92 -6.95 -6.11
CA LEU A 324 -0.54 -6.56 -5.86
C LEU A 324 -0.46 -5.36 -4.89
N GLU A 325 -1.26 -4.33 -5.13
CA GLU A 325 -1.32 -3.15 -4.26
C GLU A 325 -1.81 -3.48 -2.84
N SER A 326 -2.80 -4.38 -2.72
CA SER A 326 -3.29 -4.84 -1.42
C SER A 326 -2.35 -5.83 -0.73
N GLY A 327 -1.45 -6.45 -1.49
CA GLY A 327 -0.53 -7.49 -1.01
C GLY A 327 0.54 -7.02 -0.04
N ARG A 328 0.76 -5.71 0.10
CA ARG A 328 1.80 -5.12 0.97
C ARG A 328 1.48 -5.20 2.46
N ALA A 329 0.22 -5.40 2.85
CA ALA A 329 -0.19 -5.69 4.21
C ALA A 329 -1.29 -6.77 4.15
N ARG A 330 -0.90 -8.04 4.02
CA ARG A 330 -1.84 -9.16 3.81
C ARG A 330 -2.17 -9.90 5.08
N ASP A 331 -1.17 -10.06 5.92
CA ASP A 331 -1.18 -10.96 7.08
C ASP A 331 -0.15 -10.51 8.14
N ALA A 332 -0.07 -11.26 9.21
CA ALA A 332 0.88 -11.01 10.28
C ALA A 332 2.35 -11.06 9.80
N GLY A 333 2.68 -11.95 8.86
CA GLY A 333 4.04 -12.11 8.36
C GLY A 333 4.55 -10.87 7.63
N THR A 334 3.71 -10.28 6.76
CA THR A 334 4.06 -9.03 6.05
C THR A 334 4.17 -7.84 7.01
N VAL A 335 3.33 -7.77 8.04
CA VAL A 335 3.42 -6.73 9.08
C VAL A 335 4.68 -6.92 9.94
N ASP A 336 5.00 -8.14 10.33
CA ASP A 336 6.23 -8.45 11.08
C ASP A 336 7.49 -8.13 10.24
N ARG A 337 7.46 -8.39 8.93
CA ARG A 337 8.56 -8.01 8.04
C ARG A 337 8.74 -6.49 7.94
N MET A 338 7.65 -5.74 7.82
CA MET A 338 7.69 -4.27 7.83
C MET A 338 8.19 -3.74 9.18
N ARG A 339 7.78 -4.37 10.30
CA ARG A 339 8.29 -4.03 11.64
C ARG A 339 9.80 -4.18 11.72
N ASP A 340 10.35 -5.28 11.21
CA ASP A 340 11.79 -5.52 11.21
C ASP A 340 12.52 -4.47 10.36
N LEU A 341 11.98 -4.11 9.18
CA LEU A 341 12.54 -3.03 8.36
C LEU A 341 12.52 -1.67 9.07
N LEU A 342 11.42 -1.33 9.74
CA LEU A 342 11.33 -0.08 10.51
C LEU A 342 12.36 -0.06 11.65
N TYR A 343 12.51 -1.19 12.34
CA TYR A 343 13.49 -1.30 13.44
C TYR A 343 14.93 -1.12 12.95
N ASP A 344 15.26 -1.66 11.78
CA ASP A 344 16.62 -1.65 11.23
C ASP A 344 16.96 -0.35 10.49
N HIS A 345 15.97 0.37 9.92
CA HIS A 345 16.20 1.45 8.96
C HIS A 345 15.47 2.77 9.27
N ALA A 346 14.75 2.87 10.39
CA ALA A 346 14.04 4.08 10.76
C ALA A 346 14.29 4.46 12.23
N ASP A 347 14.21 5.76 12.51
CA ASP A 347 14.19 6.26 13.88
C ASP A 347 12.77 6.12 14.47
N VAL A 348 12.48 4.90 14.92
CA VAL A 348 11.18 4.56 15.51
C VAL A 348 10.89 5.39 16.76
N ASP A 349 11.92 5.78 17.52
CA ASP A 349 11.73 6.58 18.73
C ASP A 349 11.34 8.01 18.36
N ALA A 350 11.96 8.61 17.35
CA ALA A 350 11.55 9.91 16.82
C ALA A 350 10.11 9.88 16.29
N ILE A 351 9.71 8.80 15.57
CA ILE A 351 8.34 8.63 15.06
C ILE A 351 7.32 8.54 16.21
N LEU A 352 7.63 7.78 17.27
CA LEU A 352 6.69 7.49 18.35
C LEU A 352 6.68 8.53 19.48
N SER A 353 7.69 9.40 19.57
CA SER A 353 7.82 10.38 20.65
C SER A 353 6.98 11.64 20.43
N GLY A 354 6.62 11.95 19.18
CA GLY A 354 5.95 13.22 18.84
C GLY A 354 6.49 14.37 19.70
N ASP A 355 7.08 15.36 19.15
CA ASP A 355 7.42 16.68 19.75
C ASP A 355 8.12 16.80 21.16
N ASP A 356 8.57 15.73 21.79
CA ASP A 356 9.48 15.88 22.96
C ASP A 356 10.87 16.44 22.54
N ALA A 357 11.20 16.46 21.25
CA ALA A 357 12.46 16.93 20.72
C ALA A 357 12.54 18.47 20.52
N ALA A 358 11.42 19.18 20.52
CA ALA A 358 11.40 20.63 20.32
C ALA A 358 11.59 21.44 21.61
N SER A 359 11.46 20.81 22.79
CA SER A 359 11.57 21.54 24.08
C SER A 359 12.96 21.62 24.68
N ASP A 360 13.93 20.81 24.22
CA ASP A 360 15.30 20.79 24.77
C ASP A 360 16.29 21.73 24.02
N ALA A 361 15.85 22.46 23.02
CA ALA A 361 16.69 23.39 22.25
C ALA A 361 16.67 24.85 22.76
N ASP A 362 15.87 25.16 23.80
CA ASP A 362 15.72 26.52 24.35
C ASP A 362 16.12 26.63 25.86
N GLU A 363 17.01 25.76 26.36
CA GLU A 363 17.68 25.97 27.64
C GLU A 363 19.17 26.27 27.50
#